data_f573a109f907c4889f2f468a2053411f
#
_entry.id   f573a109f907c4889f2f468a2053411f
#
_cell.length_a   1.000
_cell.length_b   1.000
_cell.length_c   1.000
_cell.angle_alpha   90.00
_cell.angle_beta   90.00
_cell.angle_gamma   90.00
#
_symmetry.space_group_name_H-M   'P 1'
#
loop_
_entity.id
_entity.type
_entity.pdbx_description
1 polymer ?
#
loop_
_entity_poly.entity_id
_entity_poly.type
_entity_poly.pdbx_seq_one_letter_code
_entity_poly.pdbx_strand_id
1 'polypeptide(L)'
;MIRKTLIGALAFLYLPGIISGQIQKPYGIRMVDIPSGEFIMGSRGYGAVEEFDEAPAHLVRISRPFRMSATEITNIQYEQYDPSHRKLRGKAGFSTEDDDAVIFVSYDDALGFCRWLSEK
;
A
#
# COMPACT_ATOMS: atom_id res chain seq x y z
N MET A 1 -44.71 -19.78 -53.23
CA MET A 1 -44.60 -18.77 -52.15
C MET A 1 -43.64 -19.28 -51.09
N ILE A 2 -42.38 -18.86 -51.11
CA ILE A 2 -41.33 -19.32 -50.19
C ILE A 2 -41.05 -18.13 -49.25
N ARG A 3 -41.43 -18.32 -47.98
CA ARG A 3 -41.11 -17.33 -46.92
C ARG A 3 -39.67 -17.60 -46.44
N LYS A 4 -38.78 -16.63 -46.69
CA LYS A 4 -37.44 -16.60 -46.12
C LYS A 4 -37.50 -16.05 -44.69
N THR A 5 -37.20 -16.91 -43.72
CA THR A 5 -37.04 -16.53 -42.32
C THR A 5 -35.60 -16.00 -42.11
N LEU A 6 -35.48 -14.71 -41.81
CA LEU A 6 -34.18 -14.13 -41.39
C LEU A 6 -33.92 -14.55 -39.94
N ILE A 7 -32.84 -15.29 -39.76
CA ILE A 7 -32.28 -15.56 -38.44
C ILE A 7 -31.28 -14.44 -38.13
N GLY A 8 -31.71 -13.53 -37.26
CA GLY A 8 -30.85 -12.47 -36.75
C GLY A 8 -29.83 -13.10 -35.77
N ALA A 9 -28.56 -13.07 -36.14
CA ALA A 9 -27.48 -13.43 -35.24
C ALA A 9 -27.25 -12.29 -34.24
N LEU A 10 -27.62 -12.49 -32.96
CA LEU A 10 -27.25 -11.60 -31.86
C LEU A 10 -25.77 -11.84 -31.57
N ALA A 11 -24.91 -10.91 -32.00
CA ALA A 11 -23.51 -10.90 -31.58
C ALA A 11 -23.44 -10.42 -30.13
N PHE A 12 -23.20 -11.33 -29.19
CA PHE A 12 -22.84 -11.00 -27.83
C PHE A 12 -21.43 -10.39 -27.82
N LEU A 13 -21.33 -9.08 -27.72
CA LEU A 13 -20.10 -8.38 -27.39
C LEU A 13 -19.69 -8.75 -25.95
N TYR A 14 -18.74 -9.68 -25.85
CA TYR A 14 -18.07 -9.98 -24.60
C TYR A 14 -17.16 -8.78 -24.27
N LEU A 15 -17.64 -7.86 -23.44
CA LEU A 15 -16.77 -6.89 -22.79
C LEU A 15 -15.93 -7.66 -21.76
N PRO A 16 -14.58 -7.62 -21.84
CA PRO A 16 -13.78 -8.19 -20.78
C PRO A 16 -14.08 -7.39 -19.51
N GLY A 17 -14.75 -8.03 -18.57
CA GLY A 17 -14.98 -7.48 -17.24
C GLY A 17 -13.64 -7.05 -16.66
N ILE A 18 -13.53 -5.79 -16.28
CA ILE A 18 -12.48 -5.32 -15.40
C ILE A 18 -12.60 -6.17 -14.15
N ILE A 19 -11.73 -7.16 -13.99
CA ILE A 19 -11.57 -7.89 -12.76
C ILE A 19 -11.06 -6.84 -11.78
N SER A 20 -11.99 -6.25 -11.04
CA SER A 20 -11.68 -5.44 -9.86
C SER A 20 -10.92 -6.40 -8.93
N GLY A 21 -9.59 -6.29 -8.94
CA GLY A 21 -8.74 -7.06 -8.07
C GLY A 21 -9.26 -6.90 -6.65
N GLN A 22 -9.76 -7.97 -6.06
CA GLN A 22 -10.15 -7.95 -4.66
C GLN A 22 -8.89 -7.57 -3.89
N ILE A 23 -8.90 -6.39 -3.30
CA ILE A 23 -7.83 -5.92 -2.43
C ILE A 23 -7.81 -6.89 -1.26
N GLN A 24 -6.90 -7.86 -1.29
CA GLN A 24 -6.64 -8.71 -0.14
C GLN A 24 -6.23 -7.79 0.99
N LYS A 25 -6.97 -7.83 2.09
CA LYS A 25 -6.67 -7.09 3.32
C LYS A 25 -6.16 -8.08 4.37
N PRO A 26 -4.92 -8.56 4.28
CA PRO A 26 -4.39 -9.38 5.35
C PRO A 26 -4.40 -8.55 6.63
N TYR A 27 -5.02 -9.07 7.67
CA TYR A 27 -5.10 -8.40 8.98
C TYR A 27 -5.73 -6.99 8.96
N GLY A 28 -6.66 -6.71 8.03
CA GLY A 28 -7.27 -5.39 7.90
C GLY A 28 -6.38 -4.33 7.22
N ILE A 29 -5.18 -4.69 6.76
CA ILE A 29 -4.25 -3.78 6.08
C ILE A 29 -4.64 -3.69 4.61
N ARG A 30 -4.97 -2.49 4.15
CA ARG A 30 -5.20 -2.22 2.73
C ARG A 30 -3.85 -2.06 2.02
N MET A 31 -3.55 -2.95 1.11
CA MET A 31 -2.31 -2.92 0.32
C MET A 31 -2.53 -2.23 -1.03
N VAL A 32 -1.50 -1.54 -1.51
CA VAL A 32 -1.43 -0.88 -2.81
C VAL A 32 -0.26 -1.48 -3.58
N ASP A 33 -0.48 -1.82 -4.84
CA ASP A 33 0.58 -2.28 -5.74
C ASP A 33 1.39 -1.08 -6.25
N ILE A 34 2.69 -1.10 -6.01
CA ILE A 34 3.63 -0.12 -6.52
C ILE A 34 4.36 -0.75 -7.71
N PRO A 35 4.16 -0.25 -8.95
CA PRO A 35 4.80 -0.80 -10.12
C PRO A 35 6.30 -0.51 -10.13
N SER A 36 7.05 -1.27 -10.93
CA SER A 36 8.41 -0.87 -11.30
C SER A 36 8.36 0.41 -12.14
N GLY A 37 9.38 1.26 -12.01
CA GLY A 37 9.43 2.54 -12.69
C GLY A 37 10.54 3.44 -12.17
N GLU A 38 10.51 4.69 -12.59
CA GLU A 38 11.49 5.70 -12.20
C GLU A 38 10.77 6.98 -11.75
N PHE A 39 11.35 7.66 -10.78
CA PHE A 39 10.88 8.98 -10.34
C PHE A 39 12.05 9.81 -9.78
N ILE A 40 11.86 11.12 -9.69
CA ILE A 40 12.82 12.01 -9.04
C ILE A 40 12.43 12.12 -7.56
N MET A 41 13.37 11.77 -6.69
CA MET A 41 13.24 11.89 -5.23
C MET A 41 14.08 13.08 -4.76
N GLY A 42 13.53 13.83 -3.81
CA GLY A 42 14.20 14.97 -3.21
C GLY A 42 13.81 16.33 -3.78
N SER A 43 14.32 17.38 -3.17
CA SER A 43 14.05 18.78 -3.50
C SER A 43 15.11 19.36 -4.43
N ARG A 44 14.67 20.28 -5.32
CA ARG A 44 15.58 21.03 -6.21
C ARG A 44 16.07 22.35 -5.60
N GLY A 45 15.77 22.62 -4.34
CA GLY A 45 16.31 23.81 -3.66
C GLY A 45 15.72 25.14 -4.12
N TYR A 46 14.43 25.20 -4.43
CA TYR A 46 13.74 26.46 -4.73
C TYR A 46 12.93 26.91 -3.50
N GLY A 47 13.55 27.62 -2.58
CA GLY A 47 12.86 28.23 -1.45
C GLY A 47 13.80 28.62 -0.30
N ALA A 48 13.37 29.58 0.52
CA ALA A 48 14.16 30.17 1.60
C ALA A 48 14.42 29.25 2.82
N VAL A 49 14.00 28.00 2.77
CA VAL A 49 14.31 26.97 3.77
C VAL A 49 14.72 25.73 2.99
N GLU A 50 16.01 25.58 2.74
CA GLU A 50 16.59 24.34 2.25
C GLU A 50 16.53 23.33 3.40
N GLU A 51 15.62 22.35 3.31
CA GLU A 51 15.70 21.15 4.11
C GLU A 51 16.85 20.32 3.53
N PHE A 52 18.02 20.41 4.17
CA PHE A 52 19.29 19.83 3.69
C PHE A 52 19.21 18.31 3.49
N ASP A 53 18.28 17.63 4.16
CA ASP A 53 18.06 16.21 4.09
C ASP A 53 17.26 15.76 2.85
N GLU A 54 16.59 16.70 2.16
CA GLU A 54 15.87 16.42 0.92
C GLU A 54 16.71 16.69 -0.35
N ALA A 55 17.90 17.23 -0.23
CA ALA A 55 18.74 17.58 -1.37
C ALA A 55 19.96 16.64 -1.50
N PRO A 56 20.47 16.43 -2.73
CA PRO A 56 19.96 16.89 -4.02
C PRO A 56 18.84 15.99 -4.57
N ALA A 57 17.99 16.57 -5.44
CA ALA A 57 17.06 15.78 -6.21
C ALA A 57 17.81 14.75 -7.08
N HIS A 58 17.41 13.48 -7.03
CA HIS A 58 18.07 12.39 -7.73
C HIS A 58 17.08 11.38 -8.31
N LEU A 59 17.52 10.66 -9.35
CA LEU A 59 16.70 9.64 -9.97
C LEU A 59 16.69 8.37 -9.12
N VAL A 60 15.50 7.89 -8.77
CA VAL A 60 15.28 6.62 -8.11
C VAL A 60 14.62 5.65 -9.07
N ARG A 61 15.13 4.43 -9.16
CA ARG A 61 14.58 3.35 -9.96
C ARG A 61 14.07 2.22 -9.08
N ILE A 62 12.76 1.96 -9.18
CA ILE A 62 12.12 0.77 -8.61
C ILE A 62 12.27 -0.36 -9.62
N SER A 63 13.18 -1.30 -9.36
CA SER A 63 13.53 -2.37 -10.31
C SER A 63 12.51 -3.50 -10.35
N ARG A 64 11.74 -3.69 -9.28
CA ARG A 64 10.69 -4.74 -9.17
C ARG A 64 9.45 -4.17 -8.48
N PRO A 65 8.25 -4.57 -8.93
CA PRO A 65 7.03 -4.16 -8.25
C PRO A 65 7.01 -4.71 -6.81
N PHE A 66 6.37 -3.98 -5.91
CA PHE A 66 6.14 -4.40 -4.53
C PHE A 66 4.79 -3.90 -4.02
N ARG A 67 4.36 -4.38 -2.88
CA ARG A 67 3.14 -3.90 -2.22
C ARG A 67 3.49 -3.07 -0.99
N MET A 68 2.73 -2.02 -0.79
CA MET A 68 2.85 -1.12 0.35
C MET A 68 1.49 -0.92 1.00
N SER A 69 1.44 -0.72 2.31
CA SER A 69 0.21 -0.31 2.98
C SER A 69 -0.23 1.07 2.49
N ALA A 70 -1.54 1.25 2.34
CA ALA A 70 -2.11 2.51 1.86
C ALA A 70 -2.10 3.63 2.90
N THR A 71 -1.89 3.26 4.15
CA THR A 71 -1.79 4.15 5.32
C THR A 71 -0.68 3.64 6.21
N GLU A 72 -0.32 4.42 7.21
CA GLU A 72 0.52 3.96 8.31
C GLU A 72 -0.10 2.69 8.93
N ILE A 73 0.76 1.85 9.51
CA ILE A 73 0.32 0.67 10.25
C ILE A 73 -0.22 1.12 11.61
N THR A 74 -1.43 0.66 11.94
CA THR A 74 -2.08 1.02 13.20
C THR A 74 -1.65 0.13 14.36
N ASN A 75 -1.94 0.57 15.59
CA ASN A 75 -1.65 -0.19 16.81
C ASN A 75 -2.23 -1.60 16.74
N ILE A 76 -3.53 -1.74 16.41
CA ILE A 76 -4.17 -3.05 16.37
C ILE A 76 -3.60 -3.95 15.25
N GLN A 77 -3.15 -3.36 14.15
CA GLN A 77 -2.52 -4.12 13.06
C GLN A 77 -1.14 -4.65 13.44
N TYR A 78 -0.32 -3.82 14.07
CA TYR A 78 1.02 -4.22 14.52
C TYR A 78 0.97 -5.25 15.65
N GLU A 79 0.04 -5.11 16.58
CA GLU A 79 -0.15 -6.02 17.71
C GLU A 79 -0.58 -7.44 17.30
N GLN A 80 -1.01 -7.65 16.05
CA GLN A 80 -1.20 -9.00 15.52
C GLN A 80 0.13 -9.73 15.27
N TYR A 81 1.19 -8.98 15.03
CA TYR A 81 2.55 -9.48 14.94
C TYR A 81 3.22 -9.54 16.31
N ASP A 82 3.20 -8.45 17.06
CA ASP A 82 3.76 -8.38 18.42
C ASP A 82 2.70 -7.92 19.44
N PRO A 83 1.94 -8.83 20.05
CA PRO A 83 0.95 -8.47 21.07
C PRO A 83 1.56 -7.76 22.29
N SER A 84 2.85 -7.92 22.56
CA SER A 84 3.52 -7.28 23.70
C SER A 84 3.69 -5.78 23.50
N HIS A 85 3.59 -5.29 22.26
CA HIS A 85 3.71 -3.88 21.91
C HIS A 85 2.60 -3.02 22.52
N ARG A 86 1.43 -3.61 22.82
CA ARG A 86 0.28 -2.92 23.45
C ARG A 86 0.65 -2.14 24.70
N LYS A 87 1.64 -2.59 25.47
CA LYS A 87 2.16 -1.89 26.66
C LYS A 87 2.83 -0.55 26.36
N LEU A 88 3.14 -0.26 25.09
CA LEU A 88 3.78 0.98 24.66
C LEU A 88 2.79 2.06 24.24
N ARG A 89 1.50 1.72 24.09
CA ARG A 89 0.46 2.70 23.76
C ARG A 89 0.41 3.83 24.79
N GLY A 90 0.24 5.04 24.31
CA GLY A 90 0.10 6.23 25.15
C GLY A 90 1.36 6.69 25.87
N LYS A 91 2.48 5.97 25.80
CA LYS A 91 3.72 6.35 26.52
C LYS A 91 4.27 7.71 26.14
N ALA A 92 4.02 8.19 24.93
CA ALA A 92 4.40 9.52 24.49
C ALA A 92 3.27 10.56 24.61
N GLY A 93 2.14 10.19 25.25
CA GLY A 93 0.95 11.03 25.36
C GLY A 93 0.03 11.00 24.12
N PHE A 94 0.33 10.18 23.12
CA PHE A 94 -0.47 9.95 21.91
C PHE A 94 -0.34 8.49 21.46
N SER A 95 -1.02 8.09 20.37
CA SER A 95 -1.09 6.70 19.90
C SER A 95 -1.66 5.76 20.98
N THR A 96 -2.90 6.03 21.37
CA THR A 96 -3.62 5.30 22.42
C THR A 96 -4.64 4.32 21.86
N GLU A 97 -5.29 4.72 20.75
CA GLU A 97 -6.42 3.99 20.17
C GLU A 97 -5.96 2.91 19.19
N ASP A 98 -6.88 2.01 18.86
CA ASP A 98 -6.62 0.90 17.92
C ASP A 98 -6.21 1.38 16.53
N ASP A 99 -6.83 2.47 16.06
CA ASP A 99 -6.63 3.04 14.72
C ASP A 99 -5.52 4.09 14.65
N ASP A 100 -4.91 4.44 15.78
CA ASP A 100 -3.76 5.33 15.78
C ASP A 100 -2.55 4.64 15.15
N ALA A 101 -1.70 5.42 14.48
CA ALA A 101 -0.44 4.92 13.95
C ALA A 101 0.45 4.35 15.07
N VAL A 102 1.02 3.18 14.86
CA VAL A 102 1.91 2.55 15.82
C VAL A 102 3.21 3.35 15.95
N ILE A 103 3.70 3.54 17.17
CA ILE A 103 4.94 4.25 17.49
C ILE A 103 5.88 3.35 18.31
N PHE A 104 7.10 3.80 18.56
CA PHE A 104 8.16 3.01 19.26
C PHE A 104 8.53 1.71 18.53
N VAL A 105 8.46 1.72 17.19
CA VAL A 105 8.91 0.64 16.32
C VAL A 105 10.28 1.00 15.76
N SER A 106 11.29 0.20 16.05
CA SER A 106 12.62 0.37 15.45
C SER A 106 12.61 -0.10 13.98
N TYR A 107 13.69 0.19 13.25
CA TYR A 107 13.87 -0.31 11.88
C TYR A 107 13.85 -1.86 11.83
N ASP A 108 14.50 -2.52 12.78
CA ASP A 108 14.55 -3.98 12.83
C ASP A 108 13.18 -4.59 13.16
N ASP A 109 12.40 -3.95 14.04
CA ASP A 109 11.02 -4.35 14.34
C ASP A 109 10.12 -4.20 13.12
N ALA A 110 10.22 -3.08 12.40
CA ALA A 110 9.48 -2.85 11.16
C ALA A 110 9.85 -3.88 10.08
N LEU A 111 11.12 -4.22 9.96
CA LEU A 111 11.59 -5.24 9.02
C LEU A 111 11.05 -6.64 9.40
N GLY A 112 11.01 -6.96 10.70
CA GLY A 112 10.39 -8.18 11.22
C GLY A 112 8.91 -8.27 10.88
N PHE A 113 8.17 -7.17 11.10
CA PHE A 113 6.76 -7.06 10.71
C PHE A 113 6.54 -7.26 9.22
N CYS A 114 7.34 -6.63 8.35
CA CYS A 114 7.24 -6.79 6.91
C CYS A 114 7.50 -8.23 6.45
N ARG A 115 8.45 -8.92 7.05
CA ARG A 115 8.73 -10.34 6.77
C ARG A 115 7.53 -11.20 7.17
N TRP A 116 7.04 -11.03 8.40
CA TRP A 116 5.87 -11.75 8.90
C TRP A 116 4.64 -11.53 7.99
N LEU A 117 4.39 -10.29 7.56
CA LEU A 117 3.28 -9.97 6.68
C LEU A 117 3.43 -10.60 5.28
N SER A 118 4.66 -10.74 4.79
CA SER A 118 4.97 -11.31 3.47
C SER A 118 4.82 -12.83 3.40
N GLU A 119 4.80 -13.50 4.56
CA GLU A 119 4.62 -14.96 4.68
C GLU A 119 3.15 -15.38 4.74
N LYS A 120 2.22 -14.41 4.78
CA LYS A 120 0.76 -14.62 4.93
C LYS A 120 0.03 -14.37 3.62
#